data_03774f4bf010369d770952e8949431b5
#
_entry.id   03774f4bf010369d770952e8949431b5
#
_cell.length_a   1.000
_cell.length_b   1.000
_cell.length_c   1.000
_cell.angle_alpha   90.00
_cell.angle_beta   90.00
_cell.angle_gamma   90.00
#
_symmetry.space_group_name_H-M   'P 1'
#
loop_
_entity.id
_entity.type
_entity.pdbx_description
1 polymer ?
#
loop_
_entity_poly.entity_id
_entity_poly.type
_entity_poly.pdbx_seq_one_letter_code
_entity_poly.pdbx_strand_id
1 'polypeptide(L)'
;MDGIKFTLTYSALKMFGKQLYSNVSSAISELVANGLDAKAPNIYLTIDIRDKMNSYVEVFDEGKGMSATDIADHYIKIGYNKRRNERGLNDGKTLGRKGIGKLAALYLSDCFTIITKTVNSELTCWKLDVSGLDEDDSPQLEPVGIDEYCELESYKKLVSLGHGTIICLQNVNMKGLGDKAFESLECRLSNLFLYDKLEQKIWIKLIQSNTTPNCFLPINKQIAFKNLAYVYASDKSYVKECEHNTFTMSYKTKNGIDKKMTSDTEIVSFADTEFHVSGEQEFFGVKKHYELDGWIGIHATIDGEDAKYNDDRYIKNQFYNPNQLRVYVRNKLAMPNMIEYL
;
A
#
# COMPACT_ATOMS: atom_id res chain seq x y z
N MET A 1 37.74 -2.81 -28.07
CA MET A 1 37.19 -3.77 -27.04
C MET A 1 35.80 -3.30 -26.70
N ASP A 2 34.82 -4.13 -26.94
CA ASP A 2 33.47 -3.86 -26.48
C ASP A 2 33.46 -3.94 -24.95
N GLY A 3 32.72 -3.02 -24.31
CA GLY A 3 32.64 -2.97 -22.85
C GLY A 3 31.99 -4.23 -22.27
N ILE A 4 32.46 -4.69 -21.11
CA ILE A 4 31.87 -5.80 -20.36
C ILE A 4 30.64 -5.27 -19.61
N LYS A 5 29.47 -5.88 -19.85
CA LYS A 5 28.20 -5.51 -19.18
C LYS A 5 28.00 -6.35 -17.92
N PHE A 6 27.50 -5.72 -16.86
CA PHE A 6 26.98 -6.46 -15.71
C PHE A 6 25.68 -7.18 -16.07
N THR A 7 25.56 -8.44 -15.73
CA THR A 7 24.34 -9.22 -15.83
C THR A 7 23.77 -9.45 -14.43
N LEU A 8 22.45 -9.52 -14.33
CA LEU A 8 21.75 -9.76 -13.07
C LEU A 8 21.18 -11.18 -13.09
N THR A 9 21.67 -12.01 -12.20
CA THR A 9 21.24 -13.41 -12.08
C THR A 9 19.95 -13.54 -11.22
N TYR A 10 19.29 -14.69 -11.33
CA TYR A 10 18.09 -14.97 -10.53
C TYR A 10 18.35 -14.90 -9.02
N SER A 11 19.48 -15.45 -8.55
CA SER A 11 19.86 -15.39 -7.14
C SER A 11 19.98 -13.96 -6.62
N ALA A 12 20.57 -13.06 -7.42
CA ALA A 12 20.65 -11.64 -7.08
C ALA A 12 19.27 -10.97 -7.01
N LEU A 13 18.39 -11.26 -7.97
CA LEU A 13 17.02 -10.74 -7.96
C LEU A 13 16.21 -11.24 -6.75
N LYS A 14 16.32 -12.51 -6.42
CA LYS A 14 15.66 -13.13 -5.27
C LYS A 14 16.16 -12.54 -3.94
N MET A 15 17.47 -12.31 -3.83
CA MET A 15 18.07 -11.68 -2.66
C MET A 15 17.57 -10.24 -2.51
N PHE A 16 17.56 -9.44 -3.57
CA PHE A 16 17.01 -8.10 -3.54
C PHE A 16 15.52 -8.07 -3.19
N GLY A 17 14.72 -8.95 -3.81
CA GLY A 17 13.29 -9.07 -3.49
C GLY A 17 13.06 -9.34 -2.01
N LYS A 18 13.74 -10.33 -1.44
CA LYS A 18 13.60 -10.68 -0.01
C LYS A 18 14.04 -9.59 0.95
N GLN A 19 15.04 -8.79 0.59
CA GLN A 19 15.53 -7.70 1.44
C GLN A 19 14.67 -6.43 1.36
N LEU A 20 13.94 -6.23 0.25
CA LEU A 20 13.14 -5.03 0.02
C LEU A 20 11.82 -5.04 0.77
N TYR A 21 11.25 -6.21 1.02
CA TYR A 21 9.92 -6.35 1.60
C TYR A 21 9.97 -7.17 2.89
N SER A 22 9.43 -6.59 3.95
CA SER A 22 9.36 -7.25 5.26
C SER A 22 8.18 -8.22 5.38
N ASN A 23 7.18 -8.08 4.54
CA ASN A 23 5.97 -8.91 4.57
C ASN A 23 5.16 -8.81 3.26
N VAL A 24 4.25 -9.76 3.09
CA VAL A 24 3.36 -9.88 1.93
C VAL A 24 2.56 -8.61 1.66
N SER A 25 2.02 -7.97 2.71
CA SER A 25 1.19 -6.76 2.55
C SER A 25 2.00 -5.59 1.98
N SER A 26 3.26 -5.45 2.39
CA SER A 26 4.15 -4.42 1.84
C SER A 26 4.45 -4.65 0.36
N ALA A 27 4.65 -5.90 -0.05
CA ALA A 27 4.86 -6.23 -1.46
C ALA A 27 3.59 -5.99 -2.30
N ILE A 28 2.42 -6.43 -1.82
CA ILE A 28 1.13 -6.15 -2.48
C ILE A 28 0.91 -4.65 -2.64
N SER A 29 1.26 -3.85 -1.63
CA SER A 29 1.12 -2.38 -1.70
C SER A 29 1.94 -1.74 -2.81
N GLU A 30 3.07 -2.31 -3.19
CA GLU A 30 3.85 -1.82 -4.34
C GLU A 30 3.14 -2.08 -5.67
N LEU A 31 2.50 -3.24 -5.80
CA LEU A 31 1.70 -3.54 -7.00
C LEU A 31 0.51 -2.58 -7.11
N VAL A 32 -0.19 -2.34 -6.00
CA VAL A 32 -1.27 -1.33 -5.93
C VAL A 32 -0.75 0.07 -6.26
N ALA A 33 0.42 0.45 -5.72
CA ALA A 33 1.04 1.75 -6.01
C ALA A 33 1.41 1.93 -7.48
N ASN A 34 1.73 0.85 -8.20
CA ASN A 34 1.94 0.93 -9.65
C ASN A 34 0.66 1.29 -10.40
N GLY A 35 -0.50 0.77 -9.97
CA GLY A 35 -1.81 1.16 -10.50
C GLY A 35 -2.14 2.63 -10.21
N LEU A 36 -1.83 3.12 -9.00
CA LEU A 36 -1.97 4.54 -8.67
C LEU A 36 -1.08 5.43 -9.56
N ASP A 37 0.17 5.02 -9.79
CA ASP A 37 1.10 5.72 -10.69
C ASP A 37 0.63 5.69 -12.16
N ALA A 38 -0.09 4.64 -12.56
CA ALA A 38 -0.74 4.53 -13.87
C ALA A 38 -2.02 5.37 -13.98
N LYS A 39 -2.39 6.10 -12.91
CA LYS A 39 -3.60 6.93 -12.79
C LYS A 39 -4.89 6.13 -13.00
N ALA A 40 -4.89 4.89 -12.57
CA ALA A 40 -6.07 4.04 -12.63
C ALA A 40 -7.18 4.60 -11.73
N PRO A 41 -8.40 4.84 -12.23
CA PRO A 41 -9.51 5.26 -11.38
C PRO A 41 -9.92 4.19 -10.38
N ASN A 42 -9.76 2.92 -10.77
CA ASN A 42 -10.01 1.78 -9.91
C ASN A 42 -8.86 0.77 -9.99
N ILE A 43 -8.53 0.20 -8.83
CA ILE A 43 -7.56 -0.89 -8.70
C ILE A 43 -8.26 -2.02 -7.96
N TYR A 44 -8.21 -3.22 -8.51
CA TYR A 44 -8.87 -4.41 -7.99
C TYR A 44 -7.82 -5.41 -7.54
N LEU A 45 -7.91 -5.82 -6.29
CA LEU A 45 -7.05 -6.82 -5.69
C LEU A 45 -7.88 -8.06 -5.38
N THR A 46 -7.61 -9.16 -6.07
CA THR A 46 -8.19 -10.48 -5.77
C THR A 46 -7.13 -11.32 -5.07
N ILE A 47 -7.50 -11.94 -3.95
CA ILE A 47 -6.63 -12.84 -3.19
C ILE A 47 -7.41 -14.12 -2.93
N ASP A 48 -6.95 -15.22 -3.49
CA ASP A 48 -7.51 -16.55 -3.28
C ASP A 48 -6.57 -17.34 -2.36
N ILE A 49 -7.04 -17.58 -1.13
CA ILE A 49 -6.30 -18.31 -0.09
C ILE A 49 -6.97 -19.61 0.31
N ARG A 50 -7.77 -20.20 -0.58
CA ARG A 50 -8.35 -21.53 -0.35
C ARG A 50 -7.26 -22.59 -0.15
N ASP A 51 -6.15 -22.45 -0.86
CA ASP A 51 -4.89 -23.13 -0.56
C ASP A 51 -3.82 -22.10 -0.18
N LYS A 52 -3.51 -22.01 1.12
CA LYS A 52 -2.53 -21.03 1.64
C LYS A 52 -1.10 -21.27 1.16
N MET A 53 -0.79 -22.46 0.69
CA MET A 53 0.55 -22.78 0.17
C MET A 53 0.69 -22.37 -1.30
N ASN A 54 -0.40 -22.40 -2.04
CA ASN A 54 -0.48 -22.13 -3.46
C ASN A 54 -1.55 -21.07 -3.75
N SER A 55 -1.51 -19.98 -3.00
CA SER A 55 -2.48 -18.90 -3.15
C SER A 55 -2.32 -18.19 -4.48
N TYR A 56 -3.43 -17.64 -4.99
CA TYR A 56 -3.45 -16.80 -6.17
C TYR A 56 -3.69 -15.36 -5.78
N VAL A 57 -2.89 -14.46 -6.33
CA VAL A 57 -3.08 -13.02 -6.16
C VAL A 57 -3.14 -12.35 -7.52
N GLU A 58 -4.16 -11.54 -7.72
CA GLU A 58 -4.35 -10.76 -8.93
C GLU A 58 -4.49 -9.28 -8.58
N VAL A 59 -3.76 -8.44 -9.30
CA VAL A 59 -3.92 -6.98 -9.24
C VAL A 59 -4.30 -6.51 -10.63
N PHE A 60 -5.49 -5.97 -10.78
CA PHE A 60 -5.97 -5.33 -12.00
C PHE A 60 -6.11 -3.83 -11.78
N ASP A 61 -5.46 -3.04 -12.61
CA ASP A 61 -5.62 -1.59 -12.65
C ASP A 61 -6.24 -1.11 -13.97
N GLU A 62 -7.17 -0.18 -13.88
CA GLU A 62 -7.80 0.51 -15.01
C GLU A 62 -6.93 1.69 -15.51
N GLY A 63 -5.61 1.57 -15.37
CA GLY A 63 -4.66 2.59 -15.76
C GLY A 63 -4.41 2.64 -17.26
N LYS A 64 -3.39 3.42 -17.63
CA LYS A 64 -3.03 3.60 -19.06
C LYS A 64 -2.53 2.33 -19.76
N GLY A 65 -2.18 1.29 -19.03
CA GLY A 65 -1.56 0.10 -19.56
C GLY A 65 -0.10 0.31 -20.02
N MET A 66 0.44 -0.72 -20.67
CA MET A 66 1.78 -0.73 -21.22
C MET A 66 1.75 -1.37 -22.62
N SER A 67 2.50 -0.81 -23.57
CA SER A 67 2.79 -1.44 -24.86
C SER A 67 3.91 -2.48 -24.69
N ALA A 68 4.12 -3.31 -25.71
CA ALA A 68 5.27 -4.22 -25.74
C ALA A 68 6.61 -3.47 -25.62
N THR A 69 6.70 -2.29 -26.20
CA THR A 69 7.87 -1.40 -26.11
C THR A 69 8.04 -0.89 -24.66
N ASP A 70 6.95 -0.49 -23.99
CA ASP A 70 7.01 -0.06 -22.58
C ASP A 70 7.49 -1.19 -21.67
N ILE A 71 7.09 -2.43 -21.95
CA ILE A 71 7.57 -3.61 -21.20
C ILE A 71 9.09 -3.75 -21.42
N ALA A 72 9.55 -3.77 -22.66
CA ALA A 72 10.96 -3.98 -23.02
C ALA A 72 11.88 -2.83 -22.56
N ASP A 73 11.43 -1.58 -22.69
CA ASP A 73 12.27 -0.42 -22.45
C ASP A 73 12.19 0.13 -21.02
N HIS A 74 11.09 -0.10 -20.33
CA HIS A 74 10.84 0.51 -19.04
C HIS A 74 10.51 -0.48 -17.93
N TYR A 75 9.63 -1.46 -18.19
CA TYR A 75 9.17 -2.34 -17.13
C TYR A 75 10.27 -3.30 -16.66
N ILE A 76 11.00 -3.96 -17.57
CA ILE A 76 12.06 -4.91 -17.21
C ILE A 76 13.31 -4.25 -16.60
N LYS A 77 13.56 -2.97 -16.87
CA LYS A 77 14.76 -2.26 -16.39
C LYS A 77 14.66 -1.95 -14.91
N ILE A 78 15.42 -2.69 -14.09
CA ILE A 78 15.50 -2.45 -12.64
C ILE A 78 16.24 -1.13 -12.40
N GLY A 79 15.71 -0.32 -11.46
CA GLY A 79 16.29 1.00 -11.17
C GLY A 79 15.88 2.10 -12.14
N TYR A 80 15.00 1.81 -13.10
CA TYR A 80 14.49 2.84 -14.01
C TYR A 80 13.72 3.92 -13.25
N ASN A 81 14.20 5.15 -13.35
CA ASN A 81 13.60 6.28 -12.63
C ASN A 81 12.45 6.90 -13.42
N LYS A 82 11.23 6.48 -13.12
CA LYS A 82 10.00 7.00 -13.75
C LYS A 82 9.80 8.51 -13.58
N ARG A 83 10.53 9.17 -12.66
CA ARG A 83 10.41 10.60 -12.39
C ARG A 83 11.25 11.48 -13.30
N ARG A 84 12.21 10.89 -14.03
CA ARG A 84 12.94 11.58 -15.07
C ARG A 84 12.13 11.46 -16.36
N ASN A 85 11.50 12.56 -16.75
CA ASN A 85 10.98 12.68 -18.11
C ASN A 85 12.17 12.79 -19.09
N GLU A 86 11.90 12.72 -20.39
CA GLU A 86 12.90 12.83 -21.47
C GLU A 86 13.76 14.11 -21.39
N ARG A 87 13.31 15.14 -20.66
CA ARG A 87 14.05 16.38 -20.41
C ARG A 87 14.85 16.35 -19.10
N GLY A 88 14.89 15.22 -18.39
CA GLY A 88 15.58 15.10 -17.10
C GLY A 88 14.91 15.80 -15.94
N LEU A 89 13.73 16.38 -16.13
CA LEU A 89 12.96 17.05 -15.09
C LEU A 89 12.20 16.03 -14.26
N ASN A 90 12.26 16.20 -12.94
CA ASN A 90 11.52 15.38 -11.99
C ASN A 90 10.06 15.84 -11.99
N ASP A 91 9.11 15.06 -12.51
CA ASP A 91 7.69 15.42 -12.55
C ASP A 91 7.05 15.52 -11.16
N GLY A 92 7.74 14.98 -10.17
CA GLY A 92 7.31 15.08 -8.79
C GLY A 92 6.04 14.29 -8.43
N LYS A 93 5.33 13.67 -9.38
CA LYS A 93 3.98 13.13 -9.21
C LYS A 93 3.91 11.62 -8.97
N THR A 94 4.92 10.83 -9.38
CA THR A 94 4.91 9.38 -9.23
C THR A 94 5.30 8.93 -7.81
N LEU A 95 4.60 7.93 -7.27
CA LEU A 95 4.87 7.31 -5.96
C LEU A 95 6.17 6.49 -6.00
N GLY A 96 6.38 5.74 -7.07
CA GLY A 96 7.56 4.88 -7.27
C GLY A 96 8.84 5.70 -7.43
N ARG A 97 9.80 5.55 -6.50
CA ARG A 97 11.06 6.32 -6.50
C ARG A 97 12.20 5.65 -7.23
N LYS A 98 12.35 4.35 -7.04
CA LYS A 98 13.59 3.63 -7.37
C LYS A 98 13.46 2.68 -8.56
N GLY A 99 12.27 2.53 -9.16
CA GLY A 99 12.01 1.58 -10.24
C GLY A 99 12.22 0.11 -9.85
N ILE A 100 12.09 -0.20 -8.55
CA ILE A 100 12.27 -1.54 -7.98
C ILE A 100 10.95 -2.19 -7.53
N GLY A 101 9.84 -1.45 -7.55
CA GLY A 101 8.52 -1.96 -7.12
C GLY A 101 8.05 -3.19 -7.90
N LYS A 102 8.54 -3.38 -9.13
CA LYS A 102 8.31 -4.61 -9.93
C LYS A 102 8.89 -5.87 -9.29
N LEU A 103 9.92 -5.75 -8.44
CA LEU A 103 10.49 -6.86 -7.69
C LEU A 103 9.52 -7.39 -6.62
N ALA A 104 8.44 -6.65 -6.32
CA ALA A 104 7.38 -7.11 -5.44
C ALA A 104 6.69 -8.37 -5.96
N ALA A 105 6.50 -8.48 -7.28
CA ALA A 105 5.96 -9.69 -7.88
C ALA A 105 6.88 -10.90 -7.63
N LEU A 106 8.19 -10.74 -7.84
CA LEU A 106 9.19 -11.79 -7.57
C LEU A 106 9.36 -12.13 -6.08
N TYR A 107 9.09 -11.17 -5.19
CA TYR A 107 9.05 -11.46 -3.75
C TYR A 107 7.88 -12.36 -3.39
N LEU A 108 6.74 -12.16 -4.05
CA LEU A 108 5.49 -12.86 -3.76
C LEU A 108 5.43 -14.25 -4.42
N SER A 109 5.96 -14.37 -5.65
CA SER A 109 5.82 -15.58 -6.45
C SER A 109 7.00 -15.78 -7.40
N ASP A 110 7.38 -17.03 -7.59
CA ASP A 110 8.36 -17.43 -8.61
C ASP A 110 7.72 -17.51 -10.02
N CYS A 111 6.39 -17.35 -10.14
CA CYS A 111 5.68 -17.37 -11.41
C CYS A 111 4.60 -16.28 -11.45
N PHE A 112 4.72 -15.33 -12.38
CA PHE A 112 3.69 -14.33 -12.58
C PHE A 112 3.49 -13.98 -14.06
N THR A 113 2.28 -13.51 -14.37
CA THR A 113 1.88 -13.10 -15.71
C THR A 113 1.44 -11.64 -15.68
N ILE A 114 1.82 -10.90 -16.73
CA ILE A 114 1.40 -9.53 -16.99
C ILE A 114 0.56 -9.52 -18.26
N ILE A 115 -0.69 -9.10 -18.13
CA ILE A 115 -1.60 -8.90 -19.27
C ILE A 115 -1.87 -7.40 -19.33
N THR A 116 -1.56 -6.76 -20.45
CA THR A 116 -1.65 -5.31 -20.51
C THR A 116 -1.99 -4.81 -21.91
N LYS A 117 -2.65 -3.67 -21.94
CA LYS A 117 -3.07 -2.99 -23.18
C LYS A 117 -3.10 -1.49 -22.95
N THR A 118 -2.62 -0.74 -23.93
CA THR A 118 -2.88 0.70 -24.02
C THR A 118 -4.00 0.95 -25.04
N VAL A 119 -4.59 2.15 -25.01
CA VAL A 119 -5.61 2.55 -26.00
C VAL A 119 -5.12 2.37 -27.44
N ASN A 120 -3.82 2.55 -27.69
CA ASN A 120 -3.22 2.57 -29.02
C ASN A 120 -2.34 1.35 -29.32
N SER A 121 -2.36 0.30 -28.48
CA SER A 121 -1.55 -0.91 -28.72
C SER A 121 -2.42 -2.16 -28.73
N GLU A 122 -1.88 -3.21 -29.30
CA GLU A 122 -2.43 -4.56 -29.14
C GLU A 122 -2.30 -5.02 -27.70
N LEU A 123 -3.20 -5.91 -27.29
CA LEU A 123 -3.11 -6.58 -25.99
C LEU A 123 -1.91 -7.53 -26.00
N THR A 124 -1.10 -7.46 -24.95
CA THR A 124 0.07 -8.33 -24.79
C THR A 124 0.01 -9.10 -23.49
N CYS A 125 0.52 -10.32 -23.49
CA CYS A 125 0.59 -11.22 -22.37
C CYS A 125 2.01 -11.74 -22.21
N TRP A 126 2.60 -11.53 -21.05
CA TRP A 126 3.99 -11.86 -20.74
C TRP A 126 4.07 -12.65 -19.46
N LYS A 127 4.78 -13.76 -19.48
CA LYS A 127 4.98 -14.62 -18.30
C LYS A 127 6.46 -14.60 -17.90
N LEU A 128 6.69 -14.51 -16.61
CA LEU A 128 7.98 -14.80 -15.99
C LEU A 128 7.77 -16.02 -15.08
N ASP A 129 8.54 -17.06 -15.34
CA ASP A 129 8.56 -18.27 -14.55
C ASP A 129 10.01 -18.61 -14.22
N VAL A 130 10.35 -18.49 -12.94
CA VAL A 130 11.70 -18.75 -12.43
C VAL A 130 11.77 -20.00 -11.58
N SER A 131 10.69 -20.79 -11.52
CA SER A 131 10.58 -21.98 -10.67
C SER A 131 11.57 -23.09 -11.02
N GLY A 132 12.10 -23.10 -12.23
CA GLY A 132 13.06 -24.09 -12.72
C GLY A 132 14.42 -23.52 -13.10
N LEU A 133 14.68 -22.23 -12.80
CA LEU A 133 15.95 -21.61 -13.13
C LEU A 133 17.05 -21.94 -12.14
N ASP A 134 18.25 -22.14 -12.62
CA ASP A 134 19.45 -22.19 -11.81
C ASP A 134 19.78 -20.79 -11.26
N GLU A 135 20.54 -20.73 -10.17
CA GLU A 135 20.86 -19.46 -9.47
C GLU A 135 21.62 -18.46 -10.35
N ASP A 136 22.36 -18.97 -11.33
CA ASP A 136 23.17 -18.17 -12.27
C ASP A 136 22.42 -17.74 -13.52
N ASP A 137 21.20 -18.26 -13.76
CA ASP A 137 20.40 -17.91 -14.91
C ASP A 137 19.85 -16.48 -14.81
N SER A 138 19.61 -15.88 -15.97
CA SER A 138 18.96 -14.57 -16.08
C SER A 138 17.48 -14.76 -16.39
N PRO A 139 16.55 -14.32 -15.49
CA PRO A 139 15.13 -14.41 -15.74
C PRO A 139 14.69 -13.62 -16.97
N GLN A 140 13.80 -14.19 -17.75
CA GLN A 140 13.26 -13.57 -18.96
C GLN A 140 11.73 -13.53 -18.90
N LEU A 141 11.14 -12.44 -19.37
CA LEU A 141 9.73 -12.33 -19.65
C LEU A 141 9.47 -12.89 -21.04
N GLU A 142 8.68 -13.95 -21.13
CA GLU A 142 8.33 -14.58 -22.38
C GLU A 142 6.91 -14.24 -22.81
N PRO A 143 6.66 -13.98 -24.11
CA PRO A 143 5.30 -13.82 -24.60
C PRO A 143 4.55 -15.14 -24.50
N VAL A 144 3.32 -15.11 -23.97
CA VAL A 144 2.47 -16.30 -23.85
C VAL A 144 1.08 -16.04 -24.43
N GLY A 145 0.38 -17.12 -24.76
CA GLY A 145 -1.02 -17.04 -25.19
C GLY A 145 -1.93 -16.53 -24.05
N ILE A 146 -3.05 -15.95 -24.43
CA ILE A 146 -4.01 -15.37 -23.49
C ILE A 146 -5.16 -16.31 -23.17
N ASP A 147 -5.23 -17.47 -23.79
CA ASP A 147 -6.39 -18.38 -23.73
C ASP A 147 -6.71 -18.83 -22.29
N GLU A 148 -5.68 -19.03 -21.47
CA GLU A 148 -5.83 -19.40 -20.06
C GLU A 148 -6.49 -18.30 -19.20
N TYR A 149 -6.46 -17.07 -19.67
CA TYR A 149 -6.93 -15.88 -18.90
C TYR A 149 -8.27 -15.34 -19.40
N CYS A 150 -8.80 -15.84 -20.51
CA CYS A 150 -10.03 -15.33 -21.14
C CYS A 150 -11.26 -15.39 -20.23
N GLU A 151 -11.30 -16.32 -19.30
CA GLU A 151 -12.41 -16.47 -18.35
C GLU A 151 -12.32 -15.57 -17.13
N LEU A 152 -11.17 -14.93 -16.88
CA LEU A 152 -11.02 -14.00 -15.79
C LEU A 152 -11.95 -12.78 -15.96
N GLU A 153 -12.61 -12.40 -14.88
CA GLU A 153 -13.46 -11.21 -14.83
C GLU A 153 -12.65 -9.93 -15.16
N SER A 154 -11.44 -9.83 -14.63
CA SER A 154 -10.48 -8.75 -14.90
C SER A 154 -10.10 -8.68 -16.38
N TYR A 155 -9.87 -9.82 -17.04
CA TYR A 155 -9.57 -9.88 -18.48
C TYR A 155 -10.75 -9.36 -19.32
N LYS A 156 -11.96 -9.86 -19.06
CA LYS A 156 -13.17 -9.40 -19.75
C LYS A 156 -13.36 -7.89 -19.59
N LYS A 157 -13.05 -7.38 -18.41
CA LYS A 157 -13.11 -5.95 -18.12
C LYS A 157 -12.00 -5.16 -18.83
N LEU A 158 -10.75 -5.66 -18.83
CA LEU A 158 -9.63 -5.06 -19.56
C LEU A 158 -9.94 -4.93 -21.05
N VAL A 159 -10.46 -6.00 -21.67
CA VAL A 159 -10.85 -6.00 -23.09
C VAL A 159 -11.95 -4.97 -23.35
N SER A 160 -12.96 -4.88 -22.49
CA SER A 160 -14.06 -3.91 -22.62
C SER A 160 -13.58 -2.46 -22.48
N LEU A 161 -12.64 -2.18 -21.56
CA LEU A 161 -12.06 -0.86 -21.36
C LEU A 161 -11.08 -0.47 -22.47
N GLY A 162 -10.39 -1.45 -23.05
CA GLY A 162 -9.38 -1.23 -24.07
C GLY A 162 -8.04 -0.71 -23.52
N HIS A 163 -7.87 -0.60 -22.21
CA HIS A 163 -6.62 -0.22 -21.56
C HIS A 163 -6.57 -0.73 -20.11
N GLY A 164 -5.38 -0.88 -19.55
CA GLY A 164 -5.15 -1.33 -18.19
C GLY A 164 -4.04 -2.36 -18.07
N THR A 165 -3.82 -2.85 -16.85
CA THR A 165 -2.83 -3.90 -16.56
C THR A 165 -3.37 -4.88 -15.54
N ILE A 166 -3.22 -6.17 -15.82
CA ILE A 166 -3.47 -7.27 -14.90
C ILE A 166 -2.13 -7.93 -14.58
N ILE A 167 -1.86 -8.13 -13.30
CA ILE A 167 -0.73 -8.93 -12.82
C ILE A 167 -1.29 -10.12 -12.06
N CYS A 168 -1.06 -11.32 -12.59
CA CYS A 168 -1.47 -12.60 -11.99
C CYS A 168 -0.26 -13.26 -11.34
N LEU A 169 -0.32 -13.54 -10.06
CA LEU A 169 0.71 -14.21 -9.28
C LEU A 169 0.21 -15.59 -8.87
N GLN A 170 0.93 -16.63 -9.26
CA GLN A 170 0.61 -18.02 -8.94
C GLN A 170 1.49 -18.51 -7.78
N ASN A 171 1.02 -19.52 -7.05
CA ASN A 171 1.79 -20.18 -5.98
C ASN A 171 2.34 -19.21 -4.92
N VAL A 172 1.56 -18.18 -4.58
CA VAL A 172 1.95 -17.23 -3.53
C VAL A 172 1.86 -17.91 -2.17
N ASN A 173 2.94 -17.88 -1.41
CA ASN A 173 2.96 -18.47 -0.08
C ASN A 173 2.35 -17.53 0.96
N MET A 174 1.12 -17.82 1.34
CA MET A 174 0.35 -17.09 2.36
C MET A 174 0.28 -17.83 3.70
N LYS A 175 1.10 -18.85 3.92
CA LYS A 175 1.08 -19.70 5.14
C LYS A 175 1.21 -18.92 6.45
N GLY A 176 1.90 -17.79 6.44
CA GLY A 176 2.06 -16.91 7.62
C GLY A 176 0.83 -16.10 7.98
N LEU A 177 -0.23 -16.13 7.15
CA LEU A 177 -1.48 -15.47 7.45
C LEU A 177 -2.39 -16.40 8.28
N GLY A 178 -2.71 -15.99 9.53
CA GLY A 178 -3.62 -16.71 10.43
C GLY A 178 -5.08 -16.68 10.00
N ASP A 179 -5.98 -17.14 10.87
CA ASP A 179 -7.42 -17.20 10.56
C ASP A 179 -8.07 -15.81 10.42
N LYS A 180 -7.45 -14.78 11.00
CA LYS A 180 -7.81 -13.36 10.81
C LYS A 180 -6.98 -12.69 9.73
N ALA A 181 -6.54 -13.46 8.76
CA ALA A 181 -5.64 -12.99 7.68
C ALA A 181 -6.22 -11.82 6.91
N PHE A 182 -7.53 -11.86 6.66
CA PHE A 182 -8.21 -10.81 5.91
C PHE A 182 -8.26 -9.48 6.68
N GLU A 183 -8.74 -9.53 7.93
CA GLU A 183 -8.79 -8.32 8.78
C GLU A 183 -7.41 -7.71 8.94
N SER A 184 -6.39 -8.56 9.08
CA SER A 184 -4.99 -8.13 9.16
C SER A 184 -4.51 -7.49 7.87
N LEU A 185 -4.78 -8.11 6.72
CA LEU A 185 -4.37 -7.60 5.41
C LEU A 185 -5.09 -6.30 5.07
N GLU A 186 -6.41 -6.26 5.26
CA GLU A 186 -7.22 -5.08 5.06
C GLU A 186 -6.76 -3.92 5.96
N CYS A 187 -6.56 -4.19 7.25
CA CYS A 187 -6.03 -3.21 8.20
C CYS A 187 -4.64 -2.69 7.77
N ARG A 188 -3.75 -3.56 7.33
CA ARG A 188 -2.42 -3.15 6.84
C ARG A 188 -2.52 -2.31 5.56
N LEU A 189 -3.33 -2.73 4.60
CA LEU A 189 -3.53 -2.00 3.35
C LEU A 189 -4.19 -0.65 3.62
N SER A 190 -5.18 -0.58 4.53
CA SER A 190 -5.84 0.67 4.92
C SER A 190 -4.88 1.70 5.54
N ASN A 191 -3.77 1.25 6.11
CA ASN A 191 -2.74 2.12 6.69
C ASN A 191 -1.62 2.52 5.73
N LEU A 192 -1.53 1.89 4.56
CA LEU A 192 -0.45 2.16 3.61
C LEU A 192 -0.70 3.37 2.72
N PHE A 193 -1.95 3.83 2.66
CA PHE A 193 -2.34 4.98 1.86
C PHE A 193 -3.30 5.89 2.63
N LEU A 194 -3.27 7.18 2.30
CA LEU A 194 -4.26 8.15 2.77
C LEU A 194 -5.49 8.10 1.84
N TYR A 195 -6.39 7.17 2.07
CA TYR A 195 -7.55 6.92 1.20
C TYR A 195 -8.45 8.14 1.03
N ASP A 196 -8.59 8.97 2.07
CA ASP A 196 -9.38 10.21 2.02
C ASP A 196 -8.82 11.27 1.07
N LYS A 197 -7.53 11.13 0.71
CA LYS A 197 -6.82 12.02 -0.22
C LYS A 197 -6.61 11.39 -1.59
N LEU A 198 -7.01 10.14 -1.78
CA LEU A 198 -6.91 9.46 -3.07
C LEU A 198 -8.16 9.72 -3.90
N GLU A 199 -7.99 10.17 -5.14
CA GLU A 199 -9.06 10.21 -6.14
C GLU A 199 -9.43 8.81 -6.63
N GLN A 200 -8.46 7.88 -6.52
CA GLN A 200 -8.59 6.50 -6.98
C GLN A 200 -9.21 5.62 -5.91
N LYS A 201 -9.95 4.59 -6.34
CA LYS A 201 -10.54 3.58 -5.46
C LYS A 201 -9.79 2.27 -5.53
N ILE A 202 -9.54 1.67 -4.38
CA ILE A 202 -8.92 0.36 -4.25
C ILE A 202 -9.96 -0.61 -3.72
N TRP A 203 -10.16 -1.71 -4.45
CA TRP A 203 -11.14 -2.74 -4.17
C TRP A 203 -10.43 -4.04 -3.82
N ILE A 204 -10.93 -4.76 -2.84
CA ILE A 204 -10.40 -6.07 -2.45
C ILE A 204 -11.48 -7.13 -2.49
N LYS A 205 -11.12 -8.29 -3.05
CA LYS A 205 -11.90 -9.51 -3.02
C LYS A 205 -11.06 -10.62 -2.42
N LEU A 206 -11.50 -11.17 -1.29
CA LEU A 206 -10.84 -12.31 -0.66
C LEU A 206 -11.68 -13.57 -0.84
N ILE A 207 -11.05 -14.64 -1.33
CA ILE A 207 -11.65 -15.94 -1.51
C ILE A 207 -11.01 -16.89 -0.49
N GLN A 208 -11.75 -17.22 0.59
CA GLN A 208 -11.28 -18.13 1.64
C GLN A 208 -11.89 -19.52 1.52
N SER A 209 -13.10 -19.58 0.97
CA SER A 209 -13.83 -20.82 0.73
C SER A 209 -14.75 -20.67 -0.48
N ASN A 210 -15.28 -21.77 -0.97
CA ASN A 210 -16.23 -21.73 -2.09
C ASN A 210 -17.59 -21.13 -1.73
N THR A 211 -17.85 -20.91 -0.43
CA THR A 211 -19.10 -20.32 0.10
C THR A 211 -18.95 -18.84 0.47
N THR A 212 -17.73 -18.27 0.41
CA THR A 212 -17.50 -16.85 0.69
C THR A 212 -18.10 -16.01 -0.43
N PRO A 213 -18.84 -14.92 -0.13
CA PRO A 213 -19.31 -14.00 -1.15
C PRO A 213 -18.15 -13.46 -1.99
N ASN A 214 -18.16 -13.76 -3.27
CA ASN A 214 -17.13 -13.30 -4.21
C ASN A 214 -17.45 -11.88 -4.72
N CYS A 215 -17.44 -10.90 -3.81
CA CYS A 215 -17.65 -9.50 -4.20
C CYS A 215 -16.43 -8.64 -3.84
N PHE A 216 -16.21 -7.62 -4.64
CA PHE A 216 -15.23 -6.60 -4.33
C PHE A 216 -15.78 -5.63 -3.29
N LEU A 217 -15.02 -5.40 -2.23
CA LEU A 217 -15.29 -4.41 -1.20
C LEU A 217 -14.28 -3.27 -1.31
N PRO A 218 -14.69 -2.00 -1.18
CA PRO A 218 -13.74 -0.91 -1.18
C PRO A 218 -12.89 -0.95 0.08
N ILE A 219 -11.59 -0.73 -0.06
CA ILE A 219 -10.72 -0.52 1.10
C ILE A 219 -10.93 0.93 1.53
N ASN A 220 -11.46 1.11 2.71
CA ASN A 220 -11.65 2.39 3.36
C ASN A 220 -10.70 2.51 4.55
N LYS A 221 -10.42 3.75 4.97
CA LYS A 221 -9.78 3.97 6.26
C LYS A 221 -10.74 3.51 7.36
N GLN A 222 -10.36 2.44 8.06
CA GLN A 222 -11.25 1.79 9.03
C GLN A 222 -11.04 2.28 10.47
N ILE A 223 -10.26 3.35 10.66
CA ILE A 223 -9.80 3.73 11.96
C ILE A 223 -10.42 5.07 12.35
N ALA A 224 -11.52 5.01 13.06
CA ALA A 224 -11.98 6.10 13.93
C ALA A 224 -11.39 5.89 15.33
N PHE A 225 -10.82 6.91 15.91
CA PHE A 225 -10.31 6.89 17.28
C PHE A 225 -11.45 7.20 18.25
N LYS A 226 -11.67 6.37 19.26
CA LYS A 226 -12.76 6.57 20.21
C LYS A 226 -12.39 7.43 21.40
N ASN A 227 -11.14 7.42 21.82
CA ASN A 227 -10.70 8.05 23.07
C ASN A 227 -9.66 9.13 22.82
N LEU A 228 -9.86 9.98 21.80
CA LEU A 228 -9.00 11.12 21.57
C LEU A 228 -9.33 12.23 22.57
N ALA A 229 -8.35 12.61 23.39
CA ALA A 229 -8.46 13.74 24.29
C ALA A 229 -8.16 15.05 23.59
N TYR A 230 -7.08 15.09 22.79
CA TYR A 230 -6.66 16.25 22.04
C TYR A 230 -6.32 15.87 20.59
N VAL A 231 -6.62 16.76 19.68
CA VAL A 231 -6.20 16.65 18.28
C VAL A 231 -5.59 17.97 17.85
N TYR A 232 -4.33 17.92 17.43
CA TYR A 232 -3.62 19.03 16.80
C TYR A 232 -3.68 18.81 15.30
N ALA A 233 -4.33 19.70 14.58
CA ALA A 233 -4.54 19.55 13.14
C ALA A 233 -4.17 20.81 12.37
N SER A 234 -3.55 20.66 11.21
CA SER A 234 -3.29 21.77 10.29
C SER A 234 -4.56 22.34 9.67
N ASP A 235 -5.57 21.51 9.53
CA ASP A 235 -6.90 21.86 9.02
C ASP A 235 -7.98 21.01 9.69
N LYS A 236 -9.13 21.61 10.01
CA LYS A 236 -10.27 20.91 10.63
C LYS A 236 -10.82 19.77 9.77
N SER A 237 -10.63 19.81 8.45
CA SER A 237 -11.07 18.74 7.56
C SER A 237 -10.38 17.39 7.84
N TYR A 238 -9.19 17.39 8.44
CA TYR A 238 -8.48 16.17 8.84
C TYR A 238 -9.13 15.44 10.02
N VAL A 239 -9.94 16.13 10.80
CA VAL A 239 -10.50 15.62 12.05
C VAL A 239 -12.00 15.36 11.99
N LYS A 240 -12.59 15.33 10.79
CA LYS A 240 -14.02 14.99 10.61
C LYS A 240 -14.40 13.67 11.30
N GLU A 241 -13.49 12.70 11.31
CA GLU A 241 -13.69 11.43 12.00
C GLU A 241 -13.64 11.56 13.53
N CYS A 242 -13.10 12.67 14.03
CA CYS A 242 -12.97 12.97 15.46
C CYS A 242 -14.08 13.88 15.98
N GLU A 243 -14.86 14.53 15.12
CA GLU A 243 -15.89 15.53 15.48
C GLU A 243 -16.97 15.01 16.44
N HIS A 244 -17.17 13.69 16.48
CA HIS A 244 -18.14 13.05 17.36
C HIS A 244 -17.50 12.11 18.38
N ASN A 245 -16.18 12.15 18.55
CA ASN A 245 -15.52 11.33 19.53
C ASN A 245 -15.56 11.99 20.90
N THR A 246 -16.13 11.29 21.84
CA THR A 246 -15.98 11.60 23.25
C THR A 246 -14.88 10.72 23.84
N PHE A 247 -14.02 11.29 24.65
CA PHE A 247 -13.12 10.50 25.48
C PHE A 247 -13.68 10.34 26.88
N THR A 248 -13.45 9.16 27.47
CA THR A 248 -13.84 8.89 28.83
C THR A 248 -12.60 8.57 29.64
N MET A 249 -12.39 9.28 30.72
CA MET A 249 -11.25 9.13 31.60
C MET A 249 -11.75 8.76 33.00
N SER A 250 -11.17 7.72 33.59
CA SER A 250 -11.35 7.41 34.99
C SER A 250 -10.22 8.01 35.81
N TYR A 251 -10.53 8.64 36.89
CA TYR A 251 -9.56 9.18 37.84
C TYR A 251 -9.98 8.97 39.27
N LYS A 252 -9.01 8.82 40.17
CA LYS A 252 -9.26 8.77 41.61
C LYS A 252 -9.25 10.16 42.21
N THR A 253 -10.28 10.49 42.92
CA THR A 253 -10.31 11.71 43.73
C THR A 253 -9.33 11.63 44.90
N LYS A 254 -9.00 12.76 45.53
CA LYS A 254 -8.16 12.78 46.73
C LYS A 254 -8.67 11.90 47.86
N ASN A 255 -9.98 11.58 47.86
CA ASN A 255 -10.62 10.71 48.83
C ASN A 255 -10.70 9.25 48.38
N GLY A 256 -9.99 8.87 47.30
CA GLY A 256 -9.96 7.51 46.80
C GLY A 256 -11.21 7.05 46.03
N ILE A 257 -12.14 7.97 45.75
CA ILE A 257 -13.37 7.66 45.00
C ILE A 257 -13.04 7.71 43.49
N ASP A 258 -13.35 6.65 42.78
CA ASP A 258 -13.25 6.60 41.32
C ASP A 258 -14.37 7.46 40.72
N LYS A 259 -13.96 8.40 39.87
CA LYS A 259 -14.87 9.23 39.07
C LYS A 259 -14.58 9.03 37.61
N LYS A 260 -15.64 9.09 36.83
CA LYS A 260 -15.60 9.16 35.35
C LYS A 260 -15.81 10.59 34.91
N MET A 261 -15.05 10.98 33.95
CA MET A 261 -15.26 12.19 33.17
C MET A 261 -15.35 11.81 31.71
N THR A 262 -16.43 12.20 31.07
CA THR A 262 -16.59 12.10 29.62
C THR A 262 -16.59 13.50 29.05
N SER A 263 -15.77 13.75 28.08
CA SER A 263 -15.64 15.06 27.43
C SER A 263 -15.49 14.87 25.93
N ASP A 264 -15.83 15.91 25.20
CA ASP A 264 -15.57 15.95 23.76
C ASP A 264 -14.07 16.10 23.48
N THR A 265 -13.65 15.62 22.33
CA THR A 265 -12.27 15.80 21.87
C THR A 265 -12.00 17.29 21.61
N GLU A 266 -10.98 17.82 22.25
CA GLU A 266 -10.52 19.18 21.99
C GLU A 266 -9.67 19.22 20.71
N ILE A 267 -10.06 20.07 19.76
CA ILE A 267 -9.38 20.23 18.48
C ILE A 267 -8.60 21.55 18.53
N VAL A 268 -7.27 21.45 18.37
CA VAL A 268 -6.36 22.59 18.35
C VAL A 268 -5.74 22.71 16.95
N SER A 269 -5.76 23.91 16.39
CA SER A 269 -5.09 24.17 15.10
C SER A 269 -3.58 24.26 15.28
N PHE A 270 -2.81 23.76 14.32
CA PHE A 270 -1.36 23.97 14.30
C PHE A 270 -0.99 25.45 14.20
N ALA A 271 -1.85 26.25 13.60
CA ALA A 271 -1.65 27.71 13.53
C ALA A 271 -1.70 28.39 14.91
N ASP A 272 -2.36 27.75 15.89
CA ASP A 272 -2.48 28.25 17.26
C ASP A 272 -1.29 27.82 18.14
N THR A 273 -0.34 27.07 17.58
CA THR A 273 0.86 26.58 18.24
C THR A 273 2.11 27.13 17.55
N GLU A 274 3.25 27.12 18.21
CA GLU A 274 4.54 27.49 17.61
C GLU A 274 5.08 26.44 16.61
N PHE A 275 4.21 25.59 16.10
CA PHE A 275 4.58 24.50 15.22
C PHE A 275 4.78 24.99 13.78
N HIS A 276 5.99 24.86 13.26
CA HIS A 276 6.28 25.21 11.86
C HIS A 276 5.79 24.11 10.93
N VAL A 277 4.79 24.40 10.13
CA VAL A 277 4.20 23.46 9.16
C VAL A 277 4.86 23.50 7.78
N SER A 278 5.72 24.49 7.53
CA SER A 278 6.46 24.59 6.28
C SER A 278 7.90 25.02 6.50
N GLY A 279 8.78 24.69 5.59
CA GLY A 279 10.18 25.08 5.66
C GLY A 279 10.95 24.76 4.38
N GLU A 280 12.21 25.17 4.39
CA GLU A 280 13.16 24.83 3.34
C GLU A 280 14.33 24.04 3.92
N GLN A 281 14.75 23.01 3.21
CA GLN A 281 15.94 22.26 3.56
C GLN A 281 16.81 22.03 2.33
N GLU A 282 18.11 22.17 2.51
CA GLU A 282 19.08 21.92 1.46
C GLU A 282 19.50 20.46 1.47
N PHE A 283 19.34 19.78 0.32
CA PHE A 283 19.84 18.44 0.08
C PHE A 283 20.74 18.43 -1.14
N PHE A 284 22.00 18.05 -0.97
CA PHE A 284 22.99 17.98 -2.04
C PHE A 284 23.08 19.27 -2.89
N GLY A 285 23.09 20.42 -2.23
CA GLY A 285 23.18 21.73 -2.89
C GLY A 285 21.86 22.24 -3.51
N VAL A 286 20.75 21.53 -3.31
CA VAL A 286 19.44 21.91 -3.82
C VAL A 286 18.51 22.23 -2.66
N LYS A 287 18.04 23.49 -2.59
CA LYS A 287 17.00 23.88 -1.64
C LYS A 287 15.68 23.25 -2.04
N LYS A 288 15.04 22.56 -1.11
CA LYS A 288 13.73 21.96 -1.28
C LYS A 288 12.78 22.53 -0.23
N HIS A 289 11.67 23.02 -0.70
CA HIS A 289 10.55 23.39 0.14
C HIS A 289 9.77 22.16 0.57
N TYR A 290 9.33 22.10 1.82
CA TYR A 290 8.43 21.08 2.34
C TYR A 290 7.27 21.74 3.08
N GLU A 291 6.13 21.11 3.00
CA GLU A 291 4.94 21.41 3.78
C GLU A 291 4.53 20.16 4.54
N LEU A 292 4.17 20.34 5.81
CA LEU A 292 3.58 19.33 6.66
C LEU A 292 2.12 19.69 6.87
N ASP A 293 1.25 18.80 6.48
CA ASP A 293 -0.16 18.85 6.82
C ASP A 293 -0.59 17.54 7.46
N GLY A 294 -1.66 17.58 8.24
CA GLY A 294 -2.17 16.40 8.90
C GLY A 294 -2.65 16.68 10.32
N TRP A 295 -2.58 15.66 11.14
CA TRP A 295 -3.00 15.77 12.53
C TRP A 295 -2.21 14.83 13.44
N ILE A 296 -2.13 15.21 14.71
CA ILE A 296 -1.59 14.40 15.80
C ILE A 296 -2.67 14.26 16.85
N GLY A 297 -3.10 13.03 17.12
CA GLY A 297 -4.07 12.73 18.15
C GLY A 297 -3.41 12.20 19.42
N ILE A 298 -3.84 12.69 20.57
CA ILE A 298 -3.48 12.18 21.88
C ILE A 298 -4.69 11.45 22.44
N HIS A 299 -4.55 10.15 22.69
CA HIS A 299 -5.62 9.35 23.23
C HIS A 299 -5.43 9.07 24.72
N ALA A 300 -6.55 8.90 25.44
CA ALA A 300 -6.57 8.43 26.81
C ALA A 300 -6.86 6.93 26.84
N THR A 301 -6.10 6.18 27.63
CA THR A 301 -6.38 4.77 27.93
C THR A 301 -7.12 4.69 29.26
N ILE A 302 -8.19 3.90 29.30
CA ILE A 302 -9.01 3.70 30.47
C ILE A 302 -8.75 2.31 31.01
N ASP A 303 -8.45 2.21 32.29
CA ASP A 303 -8.21 0.95 32.99
C ASP A 303 -9.44 0.45 33.73
N GLY A 304 -9.42 -0.81 34.20
CA GLY A 304 -10.43 -1.42 34.99
C GLY A 304 -11.72 -1.77 34.24
N GLU A 305 -12.87 -1.66 34.92
CA GLU A 305 -14.18 -2.05 34.38
C GLU A 305 -14.60 -1.24 33.14
N ASP A 306 -14.02 -0.06 33.00
CA ASP A 306 -14.31 0.87 31.91
C ASP A 306 -13.43 0.68 30.70
N ALA A 307 -12.50 -0.28 30.73
CA ALA A 307 -11.67 -0.66 29.58
C ALA A 307 -12.50 -1.02 28.32
N LYS A 308 -13.77 -1.37 28.48
CA LYS A 308 -14.73 -1.59 27.38
C LYS A 308 -14.96 -0.37 26.50
N TYR A 309 -14.68 0.83 26.99
CA TYR A 309 -14.78 2.09 26.22
C TYR A 309 -13.51 2.41 25.45
N ASN A 310 -12.42 1.69 25.71
CA ASN A 310 -11.22 1.81 24.90
C ASN A 310 -11.45 1.32 23.48
N ASP A 311 -10.66 1.81 22.56
CA ASP A 311 -10.73 1.33 21.18
C ASP A 311 -10.03 -0.03 21.07
N ASP A 312 -10.81 -1.10 21.09
CA ASP A 312 -10.34 -2.49 20.99
C ASP A 312 -9.48 -2.76 19.76
N ARG A 313 -9.69 -2.00 18.67
CA ARG A 313 -8.89 -2.13 17.44
C ARG A 313 -7.44 -1.78 17.67
N TYR A 314 -7.14 -0.91 18.63
CA TYR A 314 -5.81 -0.49 18.99
C TYR A 314 -5.20 -1.30 20.13
N ILE A 315 -5.97 -1.54 21.17
CA ILE A 315 -5.47 -2.11 22.43
C ILE A 315 -5.35 -3.62 22.34
N LYS A 316 -6.30 -4.28 21.67
CA LYS A 316 -6.32 -5.74 21.51
C LYS A 316 -5.75 -6.23 20.18
N ASN A 317 -5.54 -5.34 19.23
CA ASN A 317 -5.11 -5.72 17.90
C ASN A 317 -3.59 -5.68 17.78
N GLN A 318 -2.97 -6.85 17.77
CA GLN A 318 -1.53 -7.00 17.54
C GLN A 318 -1.03 -6.44 16.19
N PHE A 319 -1.93 -6.12 15.26
CA PHE A 319 -1.60 -5.58 13.93
C PHE A 319 -1.52 -4.05 13.92
N TYR A 320 -1.91 -3.41 15.00
CA TYR A 320 -2.01 -1.97 15.05
C TYR A 320 -1.51 -1.41 16.37
N ASN A 321 -0.43 -0.63 16.32
CA ASN A 321 0.04 0.12 17.49
C ASN A 321 -0.50 1.56 17.41
N PRO A 322 -1.32 2.01 18.37
CA PRO A 322 -1.83 3.37 18.39
C PRO A 322 -0.73 4.43 18.65
N ASN A 323 0.32 4.04 19.39
CA ASN A 323 1.42 4.92 19.76
C ASN A 323 2.44 5.03 18.61
N GLN A 324 1.99 5.54 17.46
CA GLN A 324 2.82 5.71 16.27
C GLN A 324 2.57 7.05 15.63
N LEU A 325 3.64 7.73 15.25
CA LEU A 325 3.59 8.89 14.39
C LEU A 325 3.94 8.46 12.97
N ARG A 326 2.93 8.38 12.10
CA ARG A 326 3.09 7.97 10.70
C ARG A 326 3.33 9.15 9.80
N VAL A 327 4.27 9.00 8.90
CA VAL A 327 4.55 10.01 7.87
C VAL A 327 4.20 9.44 6.52
N TYR A 328 3.36 10.17 5.80
CA TYR A 328 2.95 9.85 4.45
C TYR A 328 3.59 10.83 3.47
N VAL A 329 4.03 10.31 2.34
CA VAL A 329 4.53 11.13 1.25
C VAL A 329 3.71 10.81 0.02
N ARG A 330 3.02 11.82 -0.51
CA ARG A 330 2.12 11.64 -1.66
C ARG A 330 1.07 10.54 -1.43
N ASN A 331 0.42 10.60 -0.29
CA ASN A 331 -0.63 9.69 0.13
C ASN A 331 -0.20 8.22 0.34
N LYS A 332 1.11 7.90 0.27
CA LYS A 332 1.66 6.58 0.59
C LYS A 332 2.49 6.65 1.87
N LEU A 333 2.35 5.65 2.73
CA LEU A 333 3.13 5.53 3.96
C LEU A 333 4.63 5.46 3.63
N ALA A 334 5.37 6.45 4.12
CA ALA A 334 6.81 6.54 3.96
C ALA A 334 7.56 6.06 5.20
N MET A 335 6.99 6.34 6.38
CA MET A 335 7.55 5.98 7.68
C MET A 335 6.42 5.51 8.61
N PRO A 336 6.44 4.25 9.05
CA PRO A 336 5.38 3.70 9.88
C PRO A 336 5.39 4.22 11.32
N ASN A 337 6.54 4.60 11.84
CA ASN A 337 6.67 5.17 13.16
C ASN A 337 7.88 6.12 13.26
N MET A 338 7.62 7.40 13.31
CA MET A 338 8.67 8.41 13.44
C MET A 338 9.15 8.59 14.88
N ILE A 339 8.37 8.15 15.88
CA ILE A 339 8.74 8.26 17.30
C ILE A 339 10.04 7.50 17.59
N GLU A 340 10.31 6.41 16.86
CA GLU A 340 11.54 5.63 17.03
C GLU A 340 12.82 6.39 16.65
N TYR A 341 12.69 7.55 16.01
CA TYR A 341 13.81 8.39 15.53
C TYR A 341 13.89 9.74 16.25
N LEU A 342 12.97 10.04 17.16
CA LEU A 342 12.96 11.21 18.02
C LEU A 342 13.56 10.91 19.39
#